data_cca5e87fdacb28a816520779309b4546
#
_entry.id   cca5e87fdacb28a816520779309b4546
#
_cell.length_a   1.000
_cell.length_b   1.000
_cell.length_c   1.000
_cell.angle_alpha   90.00
_cell.angle_beta   90.00
_cell.angle_gamma   90.00
#
_symmetry.space_group_name_H-M   'P 1'
#
loop_
_entity.id
_entity.type
_entity.pdbx_description
1 polymer ?
#
loop_
_entity_poly.entity_id
_entity_poly.type
_entity_poly.pdbx_seq_one_letter_code
_entity_poly.pdbx_strand_id
1 'polypeptide(L)'
;MLKFLSKTINDGTNNVFNLGSFVFGITGVIICLVVVVAPYKILEVMSGESIKFIGLNIEKNGALGLLLTSGVIVAAITQPLIGSISDRLNLRIGKRLPFILISGIGTSISLITIYYANSFYFLIGSWILIQFFANLGEGPANALLKDHIHESKFGSASGKFNFLRVAGALVALIGSLQFMNLYDNSENKMFFLFAIIYLISLTLLSTFWSFITLKNPHYLNLSKSQNNSTKKTSKWDLVIVLIIFSVTLFSFTSLQSYALFLLSDVLEVENLSLMMTGVIIALGLSVGASIIPAGKLSDKYGRKSVLIIGGLIGCTSCYLLIIFHTPIMVLLLCCGIGLAVGSMFSAIWALTNDVISKDNAGNQIGLLAIGFLIAGLSSRIAGILIDNLNNKVENLGYFGLLAIAGSCFILGPMATFLIKGNINESISNKS
;
A
#
# COMPACT_ATOMS: atom_id res chain seq x y z
N MET A 1 -2.17 -14.94 32.74
CA MET A 1 -2.26 -14.26 31.44
C MET A 1 -1.88 -12.78 31.53
N LEU A 2 -2.46 -11.94 32.41
CA LEU A 2 -2.11 -10.53 32.59
C LEU A 2 -0.66 -10.28 33.08
N LYS A 3 -0.11 -11.14 33.95
CA LYS A 3 1.29 -11.08 34.41
C LYS A 3 2.31 -11.50 33.32
N PHE A 4 1.90 -12.37 32.37
CA PHE A 4 2.74 -12.75 31.23
C PHE A 4 2.82 -11.58 30.22
N LEU A 5 1.69 -10.90 29.98
CA LEU A 5 1.64 -9.69 29.16
C LEU A 5 2.44 -8.52 29.77
N SER A 6 2.49 -8.38 31.10
CA SER A 6 3.27 -7.33 31.74
C SER A 6 4.80 -7.56 31.72
N LYS A 7 5.25 -8.81 31.64
CA LYS A 7 6.70 -9.14 31.57
C LYS A 7 7.27 -8.97 30.16
N THR A 8 6.43 -9.07 29.12
CA THR A 8 6.80 -8.83 27.69
C THR A 8 6.93 -7.35 27.35
N ILE A 9 6.52 -6.44 28.23
CA ILE A 9 6.51 -4.98 27.99
C ILE A 9 7.90 -4.35 28.19
N ASN A 10 8.88 -5.05 28.79
CA ASN A 10 10.16 -4.46 29.18
C ASN A 10 11.29 -4.52 28.15
N ASP A 11 11.11 -5.24 27.02
CA ASP A 11 12.10 -5.26 25.95
C ASP A 11 11.68 -4.31 24.81
N GLY A 12 12.51 -3.34 24.47
CA GLY A 12 12.23 -2.33 23.43
C GLY A 12 11.87 -2.87 22.03
N THR A 13 11.97 -4.19 21.82
CA THR A 13 11.53 -4.88 20.60
C THR A 13 10.01 -5.17 20.58
N ASN A 14 9.38 -5.31 21.75
CA ASN A 14 7.93 -5.60 21.87
C ASN A 14 7.07 -4.35 21.67
N ASN A 15 7.64 -3.17 21.87
CA ASN A 15 6.93 -1.90 21.72
C ASN A 15 6.49 -1.63 20.28
N VAL A 16 7.27 -2.06 19.28
CA VAL A 16 6.95 -1.79 17.86
C VAL A 16 5.70 -2.54 17.41
N PHE A 17 5.49 -3.79 17.84
CA PHE A 17 4.28 -4.55 17.50
C PHE A 17 3.03 -3.90 18.12
N ASN A 18 3.14 -3.39 19.34
CA ASN A 18 2.06 -2.67 19.99
C ASN A 18 1.76 -1.33 19.30
N LEU A 19 2.80 -0.58 18.94
CA LEU A 19 2.65 0.68 18.21
C LEU A 19 2.05 0.49 16.82
N GLY A 20 2.36 -0.62 16.15
CA GLY A 20 1.88 -0.95 14.81
C GLY A 20 0.56 -1.73 14.76
N SER A 21 -0.05 -2.04 15.89
CA SER A 21 -1.27 -2.86 15.93
C SER A 21 -2.43 -2.24 15.15
N PHE A 22 -2.65 -0.93 15.27
CA PHE A 22 -3.67 -0.22 14.50
C PHE A 22 -3.39 -0.26 13.01
N VAL A 23 -2.13 -0.05 12.61
CA VAL A 23 -1.71 -0.04 11.21
C VAL A 23 -1.88 -1.40 10.57
N PHE A 24 -1.69 -2.49 11.32
CA PHE A 24 -1.99 -3.84 10.87
C PHE A 24 -3.44 -3.97 10.38
N GLY A 25 -4.42 -3.53 11.18
CA GLY A 25 -5.83 -3.63 10.80
C GLY A 25 -6.21 -2.64 9.70
N ILE A 26 -5.95 -1.35 9.92
CA ILE A 26 -6.45 -0.29 9.03
C ILE A 26 -5.84 -0.37 7.61
N THR A 27 -4.52 -0.61 7.50
CA THR A 27 -3.87 -0.77 6.20
C THR A 27 -4.36 -2.03 5.50
N GLY A 28 -4.53 -3.14 6.26
CA GLY A 28 -5.09 -4.37 5.72
C GLY A 28 -6.47 -4.17 5.12
N VAL A 29 -7.35 -3.51 5.85
CA VAL A 29 -8.72 -3.21 5.41
C VAL A 29 -8.71 -2.31 4.17
N ILE A 30 -7.94 -1.23 4.14
CA ILE A 30 -7.86 -0.33 2.97
C ILE A 30 -7.34 -1.07 1.73
N ILE A 31 -6.30 -1.89 1.86
CA ILE A 31 -5.78 -2.68 0.74
C ILE A 31 -6.82 -3.69 0.25
N CYS A 32 -7.51 -4.39 1.17
CA CYS A 32 -8.58 -5.32 0.81
C CYS A 32 -9.74 -4.62 0.10
N LEU A 33 -10.12 -3.43 0.57
CA LEU A 33 -11.14 -2.62 -0.10
C LEU A 33 -10.75 -2.26 -1.53
N VAL A 34 -9.50 -1.83 -1.76
CA VAL A 34 -9.00 -1.46 -3.09
C VAL A 34 -8.95 -2.65 -4.04
N VAL A 35 -8.49 -3.81 -3.56
CA VAL A 35 -8.15 -4.97 -4.41
C VAL A 35 -9.35 -5.90 -4.62
N VAL A 36 -10.24 -6.00 -3.64
CA VAL A 36 -11.35 -6.97 -3.65
C VAL A 36 -12.70 -6.28 -3.58
N VAL A 37 -13.00 -5.60 -2.48
CA VAL A 37 -14.36 -5.14 -2.20
C VAL A 37 -14.85 -4.09 -3.18
N ALA A 38 -14.02 -3.09 -3.52
CA ALA A 38 -14.42 -2.03 -4.45
C ALA A 38 -14.64 -2.56 -5.88
N PRO A 39 -13.73 -3.39 -6.46
CA PRO A 39 -13.98 -4.00 -7.77
C PRO A 39 -15.25 -4.84 -7.81
N TYR A 40 -15.48 -5.72 -6.83
CA TYR A 40 -16.72 -6.51 -6.76
C TYR A 40 -17.97 -5.64 -6.66
N LYS A 41 -17.90 -4.58 -5.85
CA LYS A 41 -19.03 -3.65 -5.70
C LYS A 41 -19.29 -2.83 -6.95
N ILE A 42 -18.26 -2.47 -7.70
CA ILE A 42 -18.39 -1.82 -9.02
C ILE A 42 -19.11 -2.75 -9.99
N LEU A 43 -18.73 -4.03 -10.07
CA LEU A 43 -19.41 -5.01 -10.93
C LEU A 43 -20.89 -5.14 -10.57
N GLU A 44 -21.22 -5.20 -9.26
CA GLU A 44 -22.61 -5.29 -8.79
C GLU A 44 -23.42 -4.02 -9.13
N VAL A 45 -22.86 -2.83 -8.87
CA VAL A 45 -23.58 -1.55 -9.02
C VAL A 45 -23.74 -1.15 -10.49
N MET A 46 -22.77 -1.48 -11.33
CA MET A 46 -22.81 -1.11 -12.76
C MET A 46 -23.55 -2.12 -13.64
N SER A 47 -23.62 -3.39 -13.23
CA SER A 47 -24.35 -4.46 -13.97
C SER A 47 -24.08 -4.47 -15.48
N GLY A 48 -22.87 -4.10 -15.91
CA GLY A 48 -22.47 -4.01 -17.32
C GLY A 48 -22.87 -2.70 -18.03
N GLU A 49 -23.52 -1.75 -17.34
CA GLU A 49 -23.90 -0.45 -17.93
C GLU A 49 -22.80 0.60 -17.75
N SER A 50 -22.68 1.51 -18.75
CA SER A 50 -21.82 2.68 -18.61
C SER A 50 -22.52 3.79 -17.82
N ILE A 51 -21.77 4.52 -17.02
CA ILE A 51 -22.26 5.67 -16.24
C ILE A 51 -21.83 6.96 -16.93
N LYS A 52 -22.77 7.90 -17.10
CA LYS A 52 -22.43 9.26 -17.56
C LYS A 52 -21.90 10.08 -16.38
N PHE A 53 -20.62 10.40 -16.42
CA PHE A 53 -19.97 11.26 -15.42
C PHE A 53 -19.29 12.43 -16.13
N ILE A 54 -19.74 13.67 -15.83
CA ILE A 54 -19.22 14.92 -16.45
C ILE A 54 -19.18 14.83 -17.99
N GLY A 55 -20.23 14.26 -18.62
CA GLY A 55 -20.33 14.15 -20.08
C GLY A 55 -19.53 13.01 -20.72
N LEU A 56 -18.79 12.22 -19.94
CA LEU A 56 -18.07 11.04 -20.40
C LEU A 56 -18.83 9.77 -20.04
N ASN A 57 -18.89 8.82 -20.96
CA ASN A 57 -19.35 7.47 -20.68
C ASN A 57 -18.20 6.72 -20.00
N ILE A 58 -18.42 6.28 -18.78
CA ILE A 58 -17.41 5.61 -17.94
C ILE A 58 -17.88 4.19 -17.69
N GLU A 59 -17.02 3.23 -17.95
CA GLU A 59 -17.24 1.82 -17.70
C GLU A 59 -16.57 1.38 -16.38
N LYS A 60 -16.52 0.08 -16.12
CA LYS A 60 -16.09 -0.46 -14.83
C LYS A 60 -14.68 -0.07 -14.40
N ASN A 61 -13.71 -0.04 -15.35
CA ASN A 61 -12.34 0.34 -15.01
C ASN A 61 -12.22 1.83 -14.72
N GLY A 62 -12.85 2.67 -15.53
CA GLY A 62 -12.92 4.11 -15.29
C GLY A 62 -13.65 4.45 -14.00
N ALA A 63 -14.77 3.76 -13.69
CA ALA A 63 -15.52 3.91 -12.45
C ALA A 63 -14.68 3.54 -11.22
N LEU A 64 -13.96 2.42 -11.27
CA LEU A 64 -13.02 2.03 -10.24
C LEU A 64 -11.90 3.07 -10.07
N GLY A 65 -11.34 3.53 -11.19
CA GLY A 65 -10.31 4.58 -11.19
C GLY A 65 -10.78 5.87 -10.52
N LEU A 66 -12.00 6.34 -10.83
CA LEU A 66 -12.60 7.54 -10.19
C LEU A 66 -12.86 7.32 -8.70
N LEU A 67 -13.44 6.17 -8.34
CA LEU A 67 -13.67 5.80 -6.95
C LEU A 67 -12.37 5.87 -6.15
N LEU A 68 -11.33 5.18 -6.62
CA LEU A 68 -10.05 5.12 -5.94
C LEU A 68 -9.32 6.48 -5.92
N THR A 69 -9.47 7.30 -6.99
CA THR A 69 -8.91 8.65 -7.06
C THR A 69 -9.50 9.56 -5.98
N SER A 70 -10.84 9.50 -5.77
CA SER A 70 -11.49 10.29 -4.73
C SER A 70 -10.90 9.98 -3.34
N GLY A 71 -10.57 8.70 -3.09
CA GLY A 71 -9.93 8.27 -1.84
C GLY A 71 -8.52 8.82 -1.66
N VAL A 72 -7.71 8.87 -2.73
CA VAL A 72 -6.35 9.46 -2.66
C VAL A 72 -6.42 10.96 -2.34
N ILE A 73 -7.38 11.68 -2.93
CA ILE A 73 -7.57 13.11 -2.66
C ILE A 73 -7.93 13.31 -1.18
N VAL A 74 -8.87 12.51 -0.66
CA VAL A 74 -9.24 12.56 0.76
C VAL A 74 -8.04 12.26 1.67
N ALA A 75 -7.25 11.23 1.35
CA ALA A 75 -6.06 10.88 2.12
C ALA A 75 -5.01 12.00 2.13
N ALA A 76 -4.76 12.60 0.96
CA ALA A 76 -3.80 13.69 0.78
C ALA A 76 -4.15 14.94 1.59
N ILE A 77 -5.43 15.19 1.83
CA ILE A 77 -5.91 16.32 2.63
C ILE A 77 -5.98 15.93 4.11
N THR A 78 -6.55 14.77 4.43
CA THR A 78 -6.85 14.38 5.82
C THR A 78 -5.58 14.09 6.61
N GLN A 79 -4.63 13.35 6.07
CA GLN A 79 -3.42 12.94 6.82
C GLN A 79 -2.58 14.12 7.32
N PRO A 80 -2.20 15.14 6.50
CA PRO A 80 -1.43 16.28 6.97
C PRO A 80 -2.21 17.16 7.97
N LEU A 81 -3.50 17.38 7.71
CA LEU A 81 -4.34 18.19 8.59
C LEU A 81 -4.46 17.56 9.98
N ILE A 82 -4.85 16.29 10.03
CA ILE A 82 -5.02 15.58 11.30
C ILE A 82 -3.67 15.34 11.99
N GLY A 83 -2.61 15.07 11.24
CA GLY A 83 -1.25 15.01 11.78
C GLY A 83 -0.89 16.30 12.54
N SER A 84 -1.10 17.45 11.90
CA SER A 84 -0.86 18.77 12.49
C SER A 84 -1.74 19.04 13.73
N ILE A 85 -3.03 18.69 13.66
CA ILE A 85 -3.96 18.85 14.80
C ILE A 85 -3.54 17.95 15.96
N SER A 86 -3.18 16.69 15.69
CA SER A 86 -2.78 15.73 16.74
C SER A 86 -1.47 16.12 17.41
N ASP A 87 -0.58 16.86 16.73
CA ASP A 87 0.66 17.37 17.32
C ASP A 87 0.40 18.45 18.39
N ARG A 88 -0.65 19.25 18.22
CA ARG A 88 -1.00 20.36 19.08
C ARG A 88 -1.90 19.98 20.27
N LEU A 89 -2.61 18.86 20.15
CA LEU A 89 -3.53 18.41 21.19
C LEU A 89 -2.79 17.66 22.30
N ASN A 90 -3.11 17.99 23.55
CA ASN A 90 -2.53 17.37 24.74
C ASN A 90 -3.67 16.84 25.62
N LEU A 91 -4.21 15.66 25.26
CA LEU A 91 -5.32 15.03 25.95
C LEU A 91 -4.84 14.06 27.04
N ARG A 92 -5.65 13.82 28.07
CA ARG A 92 -5.31 12.89 29.18
C ARG A 92 -5.00 11.46 28.73
N ILE A 93 -5.53 11.03 27.59
CA ILE A 93 -5.31 9.70 27.00
C ILE A 93 -4.19 9.69 25.93
N GLY A 94 -3.40 10.77 25.86
CA GLY A 94 -2.30 10.94 24.89
C GLY A 94 -2.73 11.72 23.64
N LYS A 95 -1.72 12.11 22.84
CA LYS A 95 -1.92 12.96 21.65
C LYS A 95 -2.53 12.20 20.47
N ARG A 96 -2.16 10.93 20.29
CA ARG A 96 -2.46 10.13 19.09
C ARG A 96 -3.67 9.22 19.26
N LEU A 97 -3.84 8.66 20.45
CA LEU A 97 -4.85 7.64 20.75
C LEU A 97 -6.30 8.04 20.41
N PRO A 98 -6.76 9.28 20.71
CA PRO A 98 -8.12 9.68 20.38
C PRO A 98 -8.44 9.58 18.88
N PHE A 99 -7.49 9.99 18.02
CA PHE A 99 -7.63 9.92 16.57
C PHE A 99 -7.67 8.47 16.07
N ILE A 100 -6.85 7.60 16.64
CA ILE A 100 -6.85 6.17 16.35
C ILE A 100 -8.20 5.54 16.70
N LEU A 101 -8.79 5.88 17.86
CA LEU A 101 -10.09 5.37 18.29
C LEU A 101 -11.23 5.85 17.39
N ILE A 102 -11.29 7.16 17.12
CA ILE A 102 -12.31 7.73 16.22
C ILE A 102 -12.19 7.14 14.82
N SER A 103 -10.97 6.95 14.34
CA SER A 103 -10.67 6.32 13.06
C SER A 103 -11.19 4.89 13.00
N GLY A 104 -10.84 4.04 13.96
CA GLY A 104 -11.25 2.63 13.96
C GLY A 104 -12.76 2.46 14.03
N ILE A 105 -13.43 3.21 14.92
CA ILE A 105 -14.89 3.18 15.06
C ILE A 105 -15.57 3.76 13.81
N GLY A 106 -15.12 4.94 13.35
CA GLY A 106 -15.69 5.60 12.18
C GLY A 106 -15.52 4.78 10.90
N THR A 107 -14.32 4.18 10.68
CA THR A 107 -14.11 3.26 9.55
C THR A 107 -15.03 2.05 9.63
N SER A 108 -15.19 1.45 10.80
CA SER A 108 -16.06 0.28 11.00
C SER A 108 -17.52 0.59 10.69
N ILE A 109 -18.04 1.73 11.13
CA ILE A 109 -19.40 2.18 10.81
C ILE A 109 -19.51 2.46 9.30
N SER A 110 -18.53 3.14 8.72
CA SER A 110 -18.54 3.50 7.30
C SER A 110 -18.46 2.27 6.38
N LEU A 111 -17.81 1.17 6.80
CA LEU A 111 -17.76 -0.07 6.03
C LEU A 111 -19.15 -0.65 5.76
N ILE A 112 -20.10 -0.45 6.68
CA ILE A 112 -21.48 -0.91 6.51
C ILE A 112 -22.15 -0.21 5.31
N THR A 113 -21.82 1.06 5.06
CA THR A 113 -22.43 1.83 3.96
C THR A 113 -22.08 1.28 2.58
N ILE A 114 -20.91 0.64 2.40
CA ILE A 114 -20.55 -0.02 1.13
C ILE A 114 -21.52 -1.17 0.82
N TYR A 115 -21.91 -1.97 1.82
CA TYR A 115 -22.85 -3.06 1.60
C TYR A 115 -24.18 -2.56 1.01
N TYR A 116 -24.69 -1.45 1.53
CA TYR A 116 -25.97 -0.85 1.10
C TYR A 116 -25.85 0.03 -0.16
N ALA A 117 -24.65 0.18 -0.75
CA ALA A 117 -24.48 1.00 -1.93
C ALA A 117 -25.15 0.32 -3.16
N ASN A 118 -26.22 0.93 -3.66
CA ASN A 118 -26.97 0.46 -4.84
C ASN A 118 -26.78 1.39 -6.05
N SER A 119 -25.98 2.42 -5.92
CA SER A 119 -25.64 3.34 -7.01
C SER A 119 -24.17 3.77 -6.92
N PHE A 120 -23.59 4.12 -8.06
CA PHE A 120 -22.19 4.57 -8.12
C PHE A 120 -21.93 5.82 -7.26
N TYR A 121 -22.86 6.77 -7.25
CA TYR A 121 -22.72 8.00 -6.45
C TYR A 121 -22.76 7.71 -4.95
N PHE A 122 -23.64 6.81 -4.51
CA PHE A 122 -23.66 6.37 -3.12
C PHE A 122 -22.37 5.62 -2.75
N LEU A 123 -21.85 4.80 -3.67
CA LEU A 123 -20.59 4.09 -3.48
C LEU A 123 -19.40 5.06 -3.33
N ILE A 124 -19.32 6.12 -4.16
CA ILE A 124 -18.31 7.18 -3.99
C ILE A 124 -18.45 7.87 -2.64
N GLY A 125 -19.66 8.21 -2.21
CA GLY A 125 -19.90 8.82 -0.89
C GLY A 125 -19.44 7.92 0.26
N SER A 126 -19.77 6.63 0.19
CA SER A 126 -19.33 5.62 1.16
C SER A 126 -17.80 5.49 1.18
N TRP A 127 -17.18 5.49 0.01
CA TRP A 127 -15.73 5.41 -0.15
C TRP A 127 -15.01 6.62 0.45
N ILE A 128 -15.49 7.84 0.15
CA ILE A 128 -14.98 9.09 0.73
C ILE A 128 -15.05 9.04 2.26
N LEU A 129 -16.16 8.57 2.80
CA LEU A 129 -16.38 8.48 4.25
C LEU A 129 -15.39 7.49 4.89
N ILE A 130 -15.20 6.32 4.30
CA ILE A 130 -14.22 5.32 4.76
C ILE A 130 -12.80 5.90 4.70
N GLN A 131 -12.43 6.50 3.57
CA GLN A 131 -11.10 7.08 3.40
C GLN A 131 -10.84 8.22 4.39
N PHE A 132 -11.84 9.05 4.67
CA PHE A 132 -11.73 10.10 5.68
C PHE A 132 -11.41 9.51 7.06
N PHE A 133 -12.24 8.57 7.54
CA PHE A 133 -12.03 7.99 8.86
C PHE A 133 -10.74 7.16 8.93
N ALA A 134 -10.41 6.37 7.93
CA ALA A 134 -9.18 5.57 7.92
C ALA A 134 -7.93 6.47 8.01
N ASN A 135 -7.88 7.52 7.19
CA ASN A 135 -6.73 8.43 7.14
C ASN A 135 -6.65 9.37 8.35
N LEU A 136 -7.78 9.58 9.05
CA LEU A 136 -7.79 10.31 10.34
C LEU A 136 -6.91 9.63 11.39
N GLY A 137 -6.82 8.30 11.40
CA GLY A 137 -5.98 7.55 12.34
C GLY A 137 -4.59 7.22 11.79
N GLU A 138 -4.44 7.09 10.47
CA GLU A 138 -3.19 6.62 9.87
C GLU A 138 -2.03 7.61 10.06
N GLY A 139 -2.28 8.92 9.88
CA GLY A 139 -1.28 9.96 10.14
C GLY A 139 -0.74 9.92 11.58
N PRO A 140 -1.60 10.02 12.60
CA PRO A 140 -1.23 9.86 14.00
C PRO A 140 -0.54 8.53 14.32
N ALA A 141 -1.00 7.41 13.75
CA ALA A 141 -0.37 6.10 13.97
C ALA A 141 1.06 6.03 13.41
N ASN A 142 1.31 6.63 12.25
CA ASN A 142 2.65 6.74 11.68
C ASN A 142 3.59 7.58 12.56
N ALA A 143 3.06 8.63 13.21
CA ALA A 143 3.82 9.48 14.11
C ALA A 143 4.21 8.77 15.41
N LEU A 144 3.46 7.76 15.87
CA LEU A 144 3.81 6.96 17.06
C LEU A 144 5.21 6.38 16.98
N LEU A 145 5.67 5.99 15.81
CA LEU A 145 6.99 5.43 15.61
C LEU A 145 8.08 6.46 15.96
N LYS A 146 7.90 7.71 15.51
CA LYS A 146 8.83 8.82 15.82
C LYS A 146 8.75 9.26 17.29
N ASP A 147 7.55 9.19 17.88
CA ASP A 147 7.31 9.65 19.24
C ASP A 147 7.90 8.68 20.30
N HIS A 148 8.08 7.38 19.95
CA HIS A 148 8.39 6.33 20.94
C HIS A 148 9.69 5.54 20.67
N ILE A 149 10.29 5.68 19.49
CA ILE A 149 11.48 4.91 19.12
C ILE A 149 12.69 5.83 18.98
N HIS A 150 13.79 5.44 19.63
CA HIS A 150 15.05 6.16 19.56
C HIS A 150 15.65 6.09 18.14
N GLU A 151 16.30 7.17 17.68
CA GLU A 151 16.81 7.29 16.30
C GLU A 151 17.74 6.13 15.90
N SER A 152 18.58 5.63 16.81
CA SER A 152 19.48 4.49 16.56
C SER A 152 18.78 3.18 16.22
N LYS A 153 17.50 3.01 16.63
CA LYS A 153 16.69 1.81 16.38
C LYS A 153 15.58 2.06 15.34
N PHE A 154 15.48 3.27 14.79
CA PHE A 154 14.38 3.68 13.95
C PHE A 154 14.28 2.85 12.66
N GLY A 155 15.40 2.48 12.03
CA GLY A 155 15.42 1.63 10.83
C GLY A 155 14.82 0.25 11.07
N SER A 156 15.27 -0.43 12.13
CA SER A 156 14.73 -1.75 12.52
C SER A 156 13.26 -1.68 12.92
N ALA A 157 12.86 -0.61 13.63
CA ALA A 157 11.48 -0.40 14.03
C ALA A 157 10.56 -0.13 12.83
N SER A 158 11.00 0.69 11.87
CA SER A 158 10.28 0.95 10.62
C SER A 158 10.09 -0.34 9.80
N GLY A 159 11.11 -1.20 9.74
CA GLY A 159 11.01 -2.51 9.09
C GLY A 159 9.91 -3.39 9.71
N LYS A 160 9.87 -3.48 11.05
CA LYS A 160 8.83 -4.24 11.78
C LYS A 160 7.44 -3.62 11.59
N PHE A 161 7.34 -2.30 11.59
CA PHE A 161 6.09 -1.59 11.38
C PHE A 161 5.52 -1.82 9.96
N ASN A 162 6.39 -1.79 8.94
CA ASN A 162 5.99 -2.11 7.57
C ASN A 162 5.67 -3.59 7.39
N PHE A 163 6.35 -4.49 8.10
CA PHE A 163 5.97 -5.90 8.15
C PHE A 163 4.54 -6.10 8.65
N LEU A 164 4.13 -5.37 9.70
CA LEU A 164 2.76 -5.41 10.20
C LEU A 164 1.74 -4.93 9.16
N ARG A 165 2.06 -3.90 8.37
CA ARG A 165 1.22 -3.46 7.25
C ARG A 165 0.98 -4.57 6.23
N VAL A 166 2.06 -5.24 5.80
CA VAL A 166 2.00 -6.32 4.83
C VAL A 166 1.25 -7.53 5.40
N ALA A 167 1.56 -7.92 6.64
CA ALA A 167 0.88 -9.02 7.31
C ALA A 167 -0.63 -8.74 7.47
N GLY A 168 -0.99 -7.51 7.86
CA GLY A 168 -2.39 -7.09 7.95
C GLY A 168 -3.10 -7.13 6.60
N ALA A 169 -2.42 -6.69 5.53
CA ALA A 169 -2.95 -6.78 4.17
C ALA A 169 -3.22 -8.23 3.75
N LEU A 170 -2.28 -9.13 3.99
CA LEU A 170 -2.46 -10.56 3.66
C LEU A 170 -3.61 -11.19 4.46
N VAL A 171 -3.69 -10.91 5.76
CA VAL A 171 -4.79 -11.41 6.61
C VAL A 171 -6.13 -10.88 6.11
N ALA A 172 -6.26 -9.58 5.85
CA ALA A 172 -7.50 -8.98 5.37
C ALA A 172 -7.92 -9.52 4.00
N LEU A 173 -6.97 -9.63 3.05
CA LEU A 173 -7.22 -10.10 1.70
C LEU A 173 -7.63 -11.59 1.69
N ILE A 174 -6.82 -12.46 2.29
CA ILE A 174 -7.06 -13.90 2.26
C ILE A 174 -8.37 -14.23 2.99
N GLY A 175 -8.61 -13.63 4.17
CA GLY A 175 -9.83 -13.88 4.92
C GLY A 175 -11.09 -13.37 4.21
N SER A 176 -11.03 -12.18 3.59
CA SER A 176 -12.16 -11.64 2.84
C SER A 176 -12.45 -12.46 1.58
N LEU A 177 -11.42 -12.92 0.86
CA LEU A 177 -11.58 -13.74 -0.34
C LEU A 177 -12.20 -15.11 -0.08
N GLN A 178 -12.08 -15.67 1.14
CA GLN A 178 -12.82 -16.91 1.48
C GLN A 178 -14.34 -16.68 1.45
N PHE A 179 -14.81 -15.53 1.96
CA PHE A 179 -16.23 -15.19 1.88
C PHE A 179 -16.64 -14.83 0.45
N MET A 180 -15.76 -14.17 -0.31
CA MET A 180 -16.04 -13.87 -1.73
C MET A 180 -16.09 -15.14 -2.59
N ASN A 181 -15.29 -16.17 -2.29
CA ASN A 181 -15.37 -17.47 -2.94
C ASN A 181 -16.74 -18.15 -2.70
N LEU A 182 -17.27 -18.04 -1.48
CA LEU A 182 -18.62 -18.53 -1.18
C LEU A 182 -19.70 -17.70 -1.88
N TYR A 183 -19.47 -16.39 -2.06
CA TYR A 183 -20.33 -15.50 -2.83
C TYR A 183 -20.36 -15.90 -4.31
N ASP A 184 -19.20 -16.08 -4.96
CA ASP A 184 -19.10 -16.49 -6.36
C ASP A 184 -19.80 -17.83 -6.63
N ASN A 185 -19.69 -18.79 -5.70
CA ASN A 185 -20.30 -20.12 -5.86
C ASN A 185 -21.81 -20.16 -5.60
N SER A 186 -22.36 -19.22 -4.82
CA SER A 186 -23.76 -19.28 -4.36
C SER A 186 -24.59 -18.08 -4.77
N GLU A 187 -23.98 -17.02 -5.27
CA GLU A 187 -24.57 -15.70 -5.58
C GLU A 187 -25.32 -15.07 -4.37
N ASN A 188 -25.09 -15.62 -3.16
CA ASN A 188 -25.78 -15.17 -1.96
C ASN A 188 -25.08 -13.95 -1.35
N LYS A 189 -25.77 -12.80 -1.39
CA LYS A 189 -25.26 -11.52 -0.84
C LYS A 189 -24.90 -11.55 0.64
N MET A 190 -25.36 -12.55 1.39
CA MET A 190 -24.95 -12.74 2.79
C MET A 190 -23.44 -12.97 2.93
N PHE A 191 -22.79 -13.64 1.97
CA PHE A 191 -21.36 -13.87 2.04
C PHE A 191 -20.56 -12.57 1.79
N PHE A 192 -21.06 -11.66 0.95
CA PHE A 192 -20.48 -10.33 0.84
C PHE A 192 -20.60 -9.55 2.16
N LEU A 193 -21.75 -9.64 2.85
CA LEU A 193 -21.91 -9.07 4.18
C LEU A 193 -20.92 -9.65 5.19
N PHE A 194 -20.69 -10.97 5.16
CA PHE A 194 -19.71 -11.62 6.05
C PHE A 194 -18.28 -11.13 5.77
N ALA A 195 -17.90 -10.89 4.52
CA ALA A 195 -16.63 -10.24 4.19
C ALA A 195 -16.51 -8.85 4.84
N ILE A 196 -17.57 -8.04 4.77
CA ILE A 196 -17.58 -6.71 5.42
C ILE A 196 -17.51 -6.84 6.95
N ILE A 197 -18.26 -7.75 7.57
CA ILE A 197 -18.21 -7.99 9.03
C ILE A 197 -16.83 -8.46 9.46
N TYR A 198 -16.17 -9.29 8.66
CA TYR A 198 -14.79 -9.72 8.90
C TYR A 198 -13.83 -8.52 8.91
N LEU A 199 -13.92 -7.61 7.94
CA LEU A 199 -13.10 -6.41 7.89
C LEU A 199 -13.40 -5.44 9.06
N ILE A 200 -14.66 -5.31 9.45
CA ILE A 200 -15.06 -4.56 10.65
C ILE A 200 -14.42 -5.17 11.91
N SER A 201 -14.50 -6.50 12.06
CA SER A 201 -13.93 -7.18 13.22
C SER A 201 -12.40 -6.99 13.28
N LEU A 202 -11.71 -7.06 12.16
CA LEU A 202 -10.27 -6.83 12.06
C LEU A 202 -9.90 -5.39 12.46
N THR A 203 -10.68 -4.40 11.98
CA THR A 203 -10.49 -2.99 12.34
C THR A 203 -10.70 -2.75 13.83
N LEU A 204 -11.80 -3.26 14.39
CA LEU A 204 -12.12 -3.06 15.81
C LEU A 204 -11.13 -3.78 16.73
N LEU A 205 -10.73 -5.01 16.41
CA LEU A 205 -9.75 -5.77 17.20
C LEU A 205 -8.39 -5.06 17.21
N SER A 206 -7.92 -4.57 16.06
CA SER A 206 -6.65 -3.84 15.97
C SER A 206 -6.71 -2.49 16.69
N THR A 207 -7.83 -1.79 16.63
CA THR A 207 -8.07 -0.53 17.35
C THR A 207 -8.15 -0.76 18.86
N PHE A 208 -8.85 -1.81 19.29
CA PHE A 208 -8.95 -2.19 20.70
C PHE A 208 -7.59 -2.60 21.28
N TRP A 209 -6.79 -3.36 20.52
CA TRP A 209 -5.43 -3.68 20.91
C TRP A 209 -4.57 -2.43 21.08
N SER A 210 -4.66 -1.49 20.15
CA SER A 210 -3.97 -0.18 20.27
C SER A 210 -4.44 0.60 21.49
N PHE A 211 -5.73 0.59 21.81
CA PHE A 211 -6.26 1.24 23.01
C PHE A 211 -5.64 0.67 24.29
N ILE A 212 -5.61 -0.64 24.45
CA ILE A 212 -5.06 -1.30 25.64
C ILE A 212 -3.57 -0.98 25.79
N THR A 213 -2.82 -1.01 24.70
CA THR A 213 -1.36 -0.87 24.73
C THR A 213 -0.90 0.58 24.87
N LEU A 214 -1.56 1.54 24.22
CA LEU A 214 -1.16 2.94 24.21
C LEU A 214 -1.71 3.77 25.40
N LYS A 215 -2.67 3.22 26.15
CA LYS A 215 -3.23 3.89 27.32
C LYS A 215 -2.23 4.04 28.47
N ASN A 216 -1.14 3.29 28.51
CA ASN A 216 -0.16 3.31 29.61
C ASN A 216 0.81 4.48 29.48
N PRO A 217 0.98 5.32 30.52
CA PRO A 217 1.78 6.55 30.48
C PRO A 217 3.28 6.37 30.36
N HIS A 218 3.82 5.16 30.33
CA HIS A 218 5.25 4.86 30.20
C HIS A 218 5.86 5.24 28.84
N TYR A 219 5.04 5.69 27.90
CA TYR A 219 5.46 6.05 26.54
C TYR A 219 5.81 7.54 26.36
N LEU A 220 5.98 8.32 27.44
CA LEU A 220 5.90 9.77 27.34
C LEU A 220 7.22 10.55 27.34
N ASN A 221 8.40 9.96 27.46
CA ASN A 221 9.64 10.75 27.54
C ASN A 221 10.85 10.08 26.87
N LEU A 222 11.03 10.35 25.57
CA LEU A 222 12.35 10.21 24.95
C LEU A 222 12.83 11.59 24.47
N SER A 223 13.91 12.06 25.06
CA SER A 223 14.56 13.33 24.74
C SER A 223 15.11 13.32 23.31
N LYS A 224 14.90 14.43 22.59
CA LYS A 224 15.53 14.70 21.29
C LYS A 224 17.05 14.71 21.43
N SER A 225 17.73 13.74 20.87
CA SER A 225 19.18 13.81 20.67
C SER A 225 19.45 14.52 19.34
N GLN A 226 20.07 15.68 19.42
CA GLN A 226 20.63 16.39 18.26
C GLN A 226 22.01 15.80 17.96
N ASN A 227 22.16 15.09 16.87
CA ASN A 227 23.48 14.76 16.33
C ASN A 227 23.66 15.47 14.98
N ASN A 228 24.51 16.47 14.97
CA ASN A 228 24.91 17.24 13.78
C ASN A 228 25.86 16.42 12.91
N SER A 229 25.41 15.95 11.77
CA SER A 229 26.29 15.46 10.71
C SER A 229 25.84 16.05 9.38
N THR A 230 26.62 17.01 8.87
CA THR A 230 26.37 17.77 7.66
C THR A 230 26.74 16.96 6.40
N LYS A 231 25.79 16.20 5.84
CA LYS A 231 25.92 15.68 4.48
C LYS A 231 25.10 16.59 3.56
N LYS A 232 25.77 17.33 2.67
CA LYS A 232 25.10 18.26 1.74
C LYS A 232 24.43 17.44 0.63
N THR A 233 23.10 17.39 0.64
CA THR A 233 22.32 16.67 -0.37
C THR A 233 22.17 17.49 -1.63
N SER A 234 22.40 16.90 -2.80
CA SER A 234 22.08 17.49 -4.09
C SER A 234 20.54 17.49 -4.29
N LYS A 235 19.96 18.65 -4.56
CA LYS A 235 18.53 18.76 -4.91
C LYS A 235 18.16 17.92 -6.13
N TRP A 236 19.11 17.80 -7.07
CA TRP A 236 18.94 16.99 -8.28
C TRP A 236 18.80 15.51 -7.96
N ASP A 237 19.66 14.96 -7.11
CA ASP A 237 19.61 13.55 -6.74
C ASP A 237 18.31 13.19 -6.01
N LEU A 238 17.77 14.11 -5.17
CA LEU A 238 16.46 13.97 -4.57
C LEU A 238 15.33 13.88 -5.59
N VAL A 239 15.34 14.74 -6.61
CA VAL A 239 14.33 14.70 -7.68
C VAL A 239 14.40 13.38 -8.46
N ILE A 240 15.60 12.88 -8.74
CA ILE A 240 15.76 11.59 -9.42
C ILE A 240 15.23 10.44 -8.57
N VAL A 241 15.55 10.41 -7.28
CA VAL A 241 15.01 9.40 -6.35
C VAL A 241 13.49 9.47 -6.30
N LEU A 242 12.89 10.66 -6.28
CA LEU A 242 11.44 10.85 -6.35
C LEU A 242 10.84 10.25 -7.64
N ILE A 243 11.49 10.48 -8.78
CA ILE A 243 11.05 9.94 -10.07
C ILE A 243 11.13 8.40 -10.05
N ILE A 244 12.26 7.83 -9.61
CA ILE A 244 12.43 6.37 -9.50
C ILE A 244 11.33 5.78 -8.64
N PHE A 245 11.09 6.38 -7.48
CA PHE A 245 10.08 5.96 -6.53
C PHE A 245 8.66 6.02 -7.13
N SER A 246 8.29 7.16 -7.75
CA SER A 246 6.97 7.38 -8.35
C SER A 246 6.69 6.42 -9.50
N VAL A 247 7.66 6.21 -10.40
CA VAL A 247 7.51 5.34 -11.58
C VAL A 247 7.41 3.87 -11.16
N THR A 248 8.22 3.43 -10.19
CA THR A 248 8.15 2.06 -9.67
C THR A 248 6.85 1.79 -8.93
N LEU A 249 6.39 2.75 -8.12
CA LEU A 249 5.10 2.64 -7.44
C LEU A 249 3.93 2.63 -8.41
N PHE A 250 3.98 3.43 -9.46
CA PHE A 250 2.96 3.41 -10.51
C PHE A 250 2.79 2.01 -11.10
N SER A 251 3.89 1.33 -11.46
CA SER A 251 3.84 -0.03 -11.99
C SER A 251 3.08 -0.97 -11.06
N PHE A 252 3.43 -0.97 -9.78
CA PHE A 252 2.80 -1.85 -8.80
C PHE A 252 1.34 -1.47 -8.52
N THR A 253 1.05 -0.18 -8.27
CA THR A 253 -0.29 0.28 -7.89
C THR A 253 -1.29 0.17 -9.04
N SER A 254 -0.85 0.32 -10.29
CA SER A 254 -1.70 0.14 -11.45
C SER A 254 -2.11 -1.33 -11.63
N LEU A 255 -1.17 -2.26 -11.56
CA LEU A 255 -1.47 -3.69 -11.60
C LEU A 255 -2.38 -4.11 -10.44
N GLN A 256 -2.09 -3.65 -9.24
CA GLN A 256 -2.89 -3.95 -8.04
C GLN A 256 -4.34 -3.47 -8.17
N SER A 257 -4.55 -2.26 -8.70
CA SER A 257 -5.89 -1.66 -8.79
C SER A 257 -6.82 -2.37 -9.76
N TYR A 258 -6.29 -2.89 -10.87
CA TYR A 258 -7.08 -3.53 -11.92
C TYR A 258 -6.89 -5.05 -12.00
N ALA A 259 -6.18 -5.65 -11.03
CA ALA A 259 -5.87 -7.08 -11.01
C ALA A 259 -7.14 -7.95 -11.13
N LEU A 260 -8.21 -7.61 -10.40
CA LEU A 260 -9.44 -8.38 -10.40
C LEU A 260 -10.12 -8.35 -11.78
N PHE A 261 -10.24 -7.18 -12.39
CA PHE A 261 -10.85 -7.05 -13.71
C PHE A 261 -10.00 -7.68 -14.83
N LEU A 262 -8.66 -7.54 -14.72
CA LEU A 262 -7.73 -8.21 -15.63
C LEU A 262 -7.90 -9.74 -15.56
N LEU A 263 -7.99 -10.31 -14.36
CA LEU A 263 -8.19 -11.75 -14.20
C LEU A 263 -9.58 -12.20 -14.65
N SER A 264 -10.63 -11.41 -14.40
CA SER A 264 -12.00 -11.70 -14.81
C SER A 264 -12.15 -11.70 -16.34
N ASP A 265 -11.60 -10.68 -17.00
CA ASP A 265 -11.88 -10.44 -18.42
C ASP A 265 -10.89 -11.19 -19.35
N VAL A 266 -9.62 -11.36 -18.91
CA VAL A 266 -8.59 -11.98 -19.77
C VAL A 266 -8.48 -13.49 -19.56
N LEU A 267 -8.71 -13.98 -18.32
CA LEU A 267 -8.55 -15.40 -18.04
C LEU A 267 -9.86 -16.20 -18.09
N GLU A 268 -11.02 -15.54 -18.01
CA GLU A 268 -12.35 -16.19 -18.00
C GLU A 268 -12.42 -17.36 -17.00
N VAL A 269 -11.83 -17.19 -15.80
CA VAL A 269 -11.75 -18.25 -14.78
C VAL A 269 -13.11 -18.52 -14.14
N GLU A 270 -13.44 -19.79 -13.92
CA GLU A 270 -14.70 -20.22 -13.28
C GLU A 270 -14.85 -19.66 -11.84
N ASN A 271 -13.75 -19.55 -11.11
CA ASN A 271 -13.74 -19.03 -9.73
C ASN A 271 -12.72 -17.92 -9.57
N LEU A 272 -13.19 -16.68 -9.69
CA LEU A 272 -12.39 -15.47 -9.65
C LEU A 272 -11.74 -15.27 -8.27
N SER A 273 -12.47 -15.48 -7.18
CA SER A 273 -11.96 -15.33 -5.82
C SER A 273 -10.85 -16.31 -5.49
N LEU A 274 -10.96 -17.56 -5.96
CA LEU A 274 -9.94 -18.57 -5.76
C LEU A 274 -8.65 -18.20 -6.51
N MET A 275 -8.80 -17.75 -7.76
CA MET A 275 -7.66 -17.29 -8.57
C MET A 275 -6.99 -16.06 -7.95
N MET A 276 -7.76 -15.08 -7.50
CA MET A 276 -7.26 -13.91 -6.77
C MET A 276 -6.51 -14.31 -5.49
N THR A 277 -7.03 -15.29 -4.75
CA THR A 277 -6.34 -15.82 -3.56
C THR A 277 -4.97 -16.38 -3.93
N GLY A 278 -4.89 -17.17 -4.99
CA GLY A 278 -3.64 -17.71 -5.52
C GLY A 278 -2.64 -16.60 -5.91
N VAL A 279 -3.09 -15.60 -6.64
CA VAL A 279 -2.28 -14.43 -7.05
C VAL A 279 -1.76 -13.66 -5.82
N ILE A 280 -2.59 -13.40 -4.82
CA ILE A 280 -2.20 -12.69 -3.60
C ILE A 280 -1.18 -13.47 -2.79
N ILE A 281 -1.35 -14.79 -2.67
CA ILE A 281 -0.39 -15.66 -2.00
C ILE A 281 0.93 -15.67 -2.77
N ALA A 282 0.90 -15.85 -4.09
CA ALA A 282 2.08 -15.87 -4.95
C ALA A 282 2.87 -14.55 -4.85
N LEU A 283 2.19 -13.41 -4.99
CA LEU A 283 2.78 -12.08 -4.82
C LEU A 283 3.33 -11.87 -3.40
N GLY A 284 2.52 -12.15 -2.37
CA GLY A 284 2.88 -11.89 -0.98
C GLY A 284 4.09 -12.71 -0.52
N LEU A 285 4.13 -14.01 -0.84
CA LEU A 285 5.27 -14.88 -0.52
C LEU A 285 6.54 -14.45 -1.27
N SER A 286 6.41 -14.08 -2.54
CA SER A 286 7.54 -13.66 -3.36
C SER A 286 8.11 -12.30 -2.91
N VAL A 287 7.25 -11.35 -2.58
CA VAL A 287 7.66 -10.07 -1.96
C VAL A 287 8.38 -10.32 -0.64
N GLY A 288 7.79 -11.12 0.25
CA GLY A 288 8.39 -11.46 1.54
C GLY A 288 9.76 -12.16 1.42
N ALA A 289 9.86 -13.11 0.50
CA ALA A 289 11.10 -13.86 0.24
C ALA A 289 12.22 -12.99 -0.36
N SER A 290 11.88 -11.92 -1.11
CA SER A 290 12.86 -11.08 -1.80
C SER A 290 13.39 -9.91 -0.98
N ILE A 291 12.62 -9.32 -0.06
CA ILE A 291 12.98 -8.08 0.67
C ILE A 291 14.32 -8.21 1.40
N ILE A 292 14.51 -9.28 2.19
CA ILE A 292 15.71 -9.45 3.02
C ILE A 292 16.94 -9.80 2.17
N PRO A 293 16.91 -10.78 1.24
CA PRO A 293 18.03 -11.06 0.36
C PRO A 293 18.42 -9.86 -0.50
N ALA A 294 17.43 -9.15 -1.06
CA ALA A 294 17.66 -7.97 -1.89
C ALA A 294 18.34 -6.84 -1.11
N GLY A 295 17.98 -6.63 0.16
CA GLY A 295 18.66 -5.67 1.04
C GLY A 295 20.16 -6.01 1.17
N LYS A 296 20.50 -7.28 1.47
CA LYS A 296 21.87 -7.74 1.58
C LYS A 296 22.64 -7.64 0.25
N LEU A 297 21.99 -8.02 -0.86
CA LEU A 297 22.57 -7.90 -2.20
C LEU A 297 22.80 -6.43 -2.58
N SER A 298 21.88 -5.55 -2.21
CA SER A 298 21.96 -4.11 -2.41
C SER A 298 23.13 -3.49 -1.64
N ASP A 299 23.42 -3.98 -0.43
CA ASP A 299 24.59 -3.57 0.34
C ASP A 299 25.91 -4.09 -0.26
N LYS A 300 25.90 -5.30 -0.85
CA LYS A 300 27.10 -5.96 -1.41
C LYS A 300 27.42 -5.51 -2.83
N TYR A 301 26.42 -5.45 -3.72
CA TYR A 301 26.59 -5.20 -5.16
C TYR A 301 26.16 -3.79 -5.58
N GLY A 302 25.69 -2.97 -4.65
CA GLY A 302 25.23 -1.62 -4.89
C GLY A 302 23.72 -1.53 -5.18
N ARG A 303 23.13 -0.36 -4.86
CA ARG A 303 21.68 -0.06 -4.98
C ARG A 303 21.20 -0.18 -6.43
N LYS A 304 21.99 0.36 -7.39
CA LYS A 304 21.65 0.38 -8.82
C LYS A 304 21.46 -1.02 -9.41
N SER A 305 22.38 -1.95 -9.10
CA SER A 305 22.34 -3.31 -9.64
C SER A 305 21.07 -4.05 -9.23
N VAL A 306 20.69 -3.97 -7.96
CA VAL A 306 19.47 -4.63 -7.46
C VAL A 306 18.21 -4.03 -8.06
N LEU A 307 18.17 -2.69 -8.21
CA LEU A 307 17.04 -1.99 -8.86
C LEU A 307 16.88 -2.42 -10.32
N ILE A 308 17.98 -2.50 -11.07
CA ILE A 308 17.93 -2.88 -12.50
C ILE A 308 17.52 -4.35 -12.65
N ILE A 309 18.10 -5.26 -11.87
CA ILE A 309 17.75 -6.69 -11.93
C ILE A 309 16.27 -6.89 -11.53
N GLY A 310 15.82 -6.27 -10.44
CA GLY A 310 14.42 -6.31 -10.04
C GLY A 310 13.49 -5.73 -11.12
N GLY A 311 13.88 -4.61 -11.72
CA GLY A 311 13.15 -4.01 -12.83
C GLY A 311 13.06 -4.91 -14.07
N LEU A 312 14.13 -5.61 -14.43
CA LEU A 312 14.14 -6.58 -15.54
C LEU A 312 13.20 -7.75 -15.25
N ILE A 313 13.23 -8.32 -14.04
CA ILE A 313 12.29 -9.39 -13.64
C ILE A 313 10.84 -8.91 -13.73
N GLY A 314 10.52 -7.74 -13.21
CA GLY A 314 9.17 -7.18 -13.27
C GLY A 314 8.70 -6.90 -14.68
N CYS A 315 9.56 -6.33 -15.53
CA CYS A 315 9.28 -6.06 -16.93
C CYS A 315 9.00 -7.35 -17.69
N THR A 316 9.91 -8.32 -17.63
CA THR A 316 9.75 -9.61 -18.33
C THR A 316 8.48 -10.32 -17.88
N SER A 317 8.16 -10.32 -16.58
CA SER A 317 6.93 -10.91 -16.07
C SER A 317 5.68 -10.22 -16.62
N CYS A 318 5.64 -8.89 -16.70
CA CYS A 318 4.52 -8.15 -17.27
C CYS A 318 4.34 -8.43 -18.77
N TYR A 319 5.42 -8.43 -19.54
CA TYR A 319 5.34 -8.72 -20.99
C TYR A 319 4.97 -10.17 -21.27
N LEU A 320 5.43 -11.13 -20.47
CA LEU A 320 5.05 -12.52 -20.60
C LEU A 320 3.59 -12.75 -20.22
N LEU A 321 3.01 -11.95 -19.29
CA LEU A 321 1.59 -11.98 -18.99
C LEU A 321 0.71 -11.54 -20.17
N ILE A 322 1.23 -10.75 -21.11
CA ILE A 322 0.51 -10.40 -22.36
C ILE A 322 0.38 -11.61 -23.29
N ILE A 323 1.30 -12.57 -23.18
CA ILE A 323 1.38 -13.72 -24.09
C ILE A 323 0.76 -14.98 -23.46
N PHE A 324 0.98 -15.19 -22.18
CA PHE A 324 0.59 -16.40 -21.47
C PHE A 324 -0.50 -16.16 -20.44
N HIS A 325 -1.71 -16.60 -20.75
CA HIS A 325 -2.92 -16.36 -19.93
C HIS A 325 -3.39 -17.60 -19.14
N THR A 326 -2.64 -18.71 -19.14
CA THR A 326 -3.06 -19.89 -18.37
C THR A 326 -2.93 -19.62 -16.87
N PRO A 327 -3.86 -20.12 -16.01
CA PRO A 327 -3.85 -19.86 -14.56
C PRO A 327 -2.50 -20.14 -13.89
N ILE A 328 -1.83 -21.24 -14.27
CA ILE A 328 -0.51 -21.61 -13.72
C ILE A 328 0.55 -20.57 -14.11
N MET A 329 0.58 -20.14 -15.38
CA MET A 329 1.54 -19.14 -15.85
C MET A 329 1.31 -17.80 -15.18
N VAL A 330 0.05 -17.40 -14.99
CA VAL A 330 -0.27 -16.17 -14.26
C VAL A 330 0.28 -16.23 -12.83
N LEU A 331 0.10 -17.33 -12.10
CA LEU A 331 0.66 -17.49 -10.76
C LEU A 331 2.18 -17.41 -10.74
N LEU A 332 2.86 -18.08 -11.68
CA LEU A 332 4.32 -18.04 -11.80
C LEU A 332 4.83 -16.63 -12.13
N LEU A 333 4.18 -15.93 -13.06
CA LEU A 333 4.56 -14.57 -13.45
C LEU A 333 4.24 -13.54 -12.36
N CYS A 334 3.18 -13.75 -11.59
CA CYS A 334 2.92 -12.98 -10.38
C CYS A 334 4.00 -13.18 -9.30
N CYS A 335 4.59 -14.39 -9.18
CA CYS A 335 5.79 -14.57 -8.35
C CYS A 335 6.95 -13.70 -8.85
N GLY A 336 7.16 -13.61 -10.16
CA GLY A 336 8.18 -12.74 -10.75
C GLY A 336 7.93 -11.25 -10.43
N ILE A 337 6.69 -10.78 -10.56
CA ILE A 337 6.31 -9.41 -10.18
C ILE A 337 6.56 -9.19 -8.69
N GLY A 338 6.20 -10.16 -7.83
CA GLY A 338 6.44 -10.07 -6.39
C GLY A 338 7.93 -9.98 -6.03
N LEU A 339 8.79 -10.78 -6.67
CA LEU A 339 10.24 -10.70 -6.51
C LEU A 339 10.79 -9.33 -6.93
N ALA A 340 10.30 -8.79 -8.05
CA ALA A 340 10.64 -7.45 -8.53
C ALA A 340 10.27 -6.38 -7.51
N VAL A 341 9.01 -6.37 -7.08
CA VAL A 341 8.48 -5.38 -6.12
C VAL A 341 9.26 -5.42 -4.81
N GLY A 342 9.45 -6.59 -4.19
CA GLY A 342 10.13 -6.71 -2.91
C GLY A 342 11.62 -6.30 -2.98
N SER A 343 12.32 -6.69 -4.06
CA SER A 343 13.71 -6.29 -4.26
C SER A 343 13.87 -4.79 -4.52
N MET A 344 13.01 -4.23 -5.36
CA MET A 344 13.03 -2.80 -5.68
C MET A 344 12.65 -1.93 -4.47
N PHE A 345 11.62 -2.31 -3.71
CA PHE A 345 11.24 -1.60 -2.48
C PHE A 345 12.41 -1.53 -1.49
N SER A 346 13.09 -2.66 -1.25
CA SER A 346 14.25 -2.70 -0.36
C SER A 346 15.37 -1.76 -0.85
N ALA A 347 15.70 -1.83 -2.14
CA ALA A 347 16.78 -1.03 -2.72
C ALA A 347 16.45 0.47 -2.84
N ILE A 348 15.18 0.84 -3.15
CA ILE A 348 14.74 2.24 -3.22
C ILE A 348 14.80 2.92 -1.85
N TRP A 349 14.33 2.26 -0.79
CA TRP A 349 14.42 2.82 0.55
C TRP A 349 15.87 2.99 1.01
N ALA A 350 16.75 2.05 0.67
CA ALA A 350 18.18 2.17 0.94
C ALA A 350 18.79 3.34 0.16
N LEU A 351 18.50 3.46 -1.15
CA LEU A 351 18.94 4.57 -2.00
C LEU A 351 18.43 5.93 -1.47
N THR A 352 17.19 5.99 -1.04
CA THR A 352 16.58 7.18 -0.43
C THR A 352 17.35 7.61 0.81
N ASN A 353 17.68 6.68 1.69
CA ASN A 353 18.44 6.96 2.90
C ASN A 353 19.88 7.40 2.60
N ASP A 354 20.49 6.91 1.52
CA ASP A 354 21.83 7.30 1.08
C ASP A 354 21.85 8.75 0.55
N VAL A 355 20.75 9.21 -0.05
CA VAL A 355 20.63 10.55 -0.66
C VAL A 355 20.10 11.60 0.32
N ILE A 356 19.26 11.24 1.28
CA ILE A 356 18.65 12.18 2.25
C ILE A 356 19.68 12.70 3.24
N SER A 357 19.73 14.04 3.45
CA SER A 357 20.53 14.66 4.51
C SER A 357 19.86 14.52 5.87
N LYS A 358 20.65 14.29 6.92
CA LYS A 358 20.12 14.15 8.29
C LYS A 358 19.48 15.45 8.81
N ASP A 359 19.97 16.61 8.38
CA ASP A 359 19.48 17.91 8.85
C ASP A 359 18.06 18.25 8.38
N ASN A 360 17.64 17.75 7.20
CA ASN A 360 16.34 18.01 6.60
C ASN A 360 15.55 16.74 6.31
N ALA A 361 15.86 15.63 6.98
CA ALA A 361 15.27 14.33 6.70
C ALA A 361 13.72 14.34 6.74
N GLY A 362 13.12 15.08 7.68
CA GLY A 362 11.66 15.20 7.79
C GLY A 362 11.02 15.80 6.53
N ASN A 363 11.57 16.92 6.04
CA ASN A 363 11.07 17.59 4.83
C ASN A 363 11.32 16.75 3.58
N GLN A 364 12.47 16.08 3.50
CA GLN A 364 12.85 15.27 2.34
C GLN A 364 12.05 13.96 2.25
N ILE A 365 11.74 13.32 3.40
CA ILE A 365 10.80 12.19 3.46
C ILE A 365 9.37 12.66 3.11
N GLY A 366 8.99 13.88 3.51
CA GLY A 366 7.72 14.49 3.11
C GLY A 366 7.60 14.65 1.59
N LEU A 367 8.71 14.91 0.87
CA LEU A 367 8.72 14.96 -0.60
C LEU A 367 8.40 13.59 -1.23
N LEU A 368 8.77 12.46 -0.60
CA LEU A 368 8.41 11.14 -1.08
C LEU A 368 6.89 10.89 -1.03
N ALA A 369 6.17 11.55 -0.11
CA ALA A 369 4.71 11.50 -0.09
C ALA A 369 4.08 12.06 -1.37
N ILE A 370 4.74 13.03 -2.02
CA ILE A 370 4.34 13.54 -3.34
C ILE A 370 4.50 12.43 -4.39
N GLY A 371 5.56 11.62 -4.31
CA GLY A 371 5.75 10.47 -5.20
C GLY A 371 4.64 9.42 -5.06
N PHE A 372 4.23 9.11 -3.84
CA PHE A 372 3.07 8.25 -3.58
C PHE A 372 1.79 8.81 -4.19
N LEU A 373 1.57 10.12 -4.05
CA LEU A 373 0.40 10.81 -4.58
C LEU A 373 0.38 10.78 -6.11
N ILE A 374 1.50 11.10 -6.76
CA ILE A 374 1.63 11.05 -8.22
C ILE A 374 1.37 9.63 -8.74
N ALA A 375 2.04 8.62 -8.18
CA ALA A 375 1.86 7.23 -8.56
C ALA A 375 0.42 6.77 -8.34
N GLY A 376 -0.17 7.13 -7.20
CA GLY A 376 -1.53 6.81 -6.86
C GLY A 376 -2.57 7.42 -7.80
N LEU A 377 -2.44 8.68 -8.17
CA LEU A 377 -3.34 9.36 -9.11
C LEU A 377 -3.17 8.82 -10.54
N SER A 378 -1.93 8.71 -11.02
CA SER A 378 -1.63 8.24 -12.38
C SER A 378 -2.15 6.82 -12.61
N SER A 379 -1.96 5.92 -11.65
CA SER A 379 -2.40 4.52 -11.76
C SER A 379 -3.92 4.40 -11.86
N ARG A 380 -4.67 5.32 -11.25
CA ARG A 380 -6.13 5.27 -11.23
C ARG A 380 -6.77 5.90 -12.46
N ILE A 381 -6.14 6.93 -13.02
CA ILE A 381 -6.57 7.53 -14.31
C ILE A 381 -6.43 6.51 -15.45
N ALA A 382 -5.54 5.54 -15.35
CA ALA A 382 -5.37 4.47 -16.32
C ALA A 382 -6.67 3.68 -16.59
N GLY A 383 -7.63 3.62 -15.64
CA GLY A 383 -8.90 2.94 -15.83
C GLY A 383 -9.72 3.46 -17.01
N ILE A 384 -9.77 4.78 -17.18
CA ILE A 384 -10.47 5.41 -18.34
C ILE A 384 -9.78 5.04 -19.66
N LEU A 385 -8.44 4.94 -19.65
CA LEU A 385 -7.69 4.51 -20.85
C LEU A 385 -7.92 3.04 -21.16
N ILE A 386 -8.02 2.20 -20.12
CA ILE A 386 -8.33 0.76 -20.28
C ILE A 386 -9.69 0.60 -20.94
N ASP A 387 -10.73 1.26 -20.44
CA ASP A 387 -12.07 1.17 -21.02
C ASP A 387 -12.08 1.64 -22.49
N ASN A 388 -11.47 2.80 -22.79
CA ASN A 388 -11.39 3.33 -24.14
C ASN A 388 -10.66 2.42 -25.14
N LEU A 389 -9.63 1.70 -24.69
CA LEU A 389 -8.89 0.76 -25.54
C LEU A 389 -9.64 -0.56 -25.70
N ASN A 390 -10.27 -1.07 -24.63
CA ASN A 390 -11.06 -2.29 -24.66
C ASN A 390 -12.28 -2.14 -25.58
N ASN A 391 -12.87 -0.94 -25.69
CA ASN A 391 -13.95 -0.65 -26.63
C ASN A 391 -13.52 -0.67 -28.10
N LYS A 392 -12.23 -0.56 -28.39
CA LYS A 392 -11.70 -0.65 -29.75
C LYS A 392 -11.31 -2.08 -30.12
N VAL A 393 -10.62 -2.74 -29.22
CA VAL A 393 -10.16 -4.12 -29.36
C VAL A 393 -10.23 -4.78 -27.98
N GLU A 394 -10.82 -5.94 -27.94
CA GLU A 394 -11.00 -6.74 -26.73
C GLU A 394 -9.67 -6.92 -25.98
N ASN A 395 -9.68 -6.66 -24.68
CA ASN A 395 -8.54 -6.78 -23.75
C ASN A 395 -7.32 -5.89 -24.06
N LEU A 396 -7.36 -5.04 -25.10
CA LEU A 396 -6.24 -4.18 -25.51
C LEU A 396 -5.83 -3.22 -24.37
N GLY A 397 -6.78 -2.73 -23.59
CA GLY A 397 -6.52 -1.84 -22.47
C GLY A 397 -5.74 -2.51 -21.35
N TYR A 398 -6.03 -3.79 -21.05
CA TYR A 398 -5.29 -4.57 -20.05
C TYR A 398 -3.87 -4.90 -20.53
N PHE A 399 -3.72 -5.27 -21.80
CA PHE A 399 -2.39 -5.50 -22.40
C PHE A 399 -1.57 -4.21 -22.43
N GLY A 400 -2.21 -3.07 -22.74
CA GLY A 400 -1.60 -1.75 -22.65
C GLY A 400 -1.14 -1.41 -21.23
N LEU A 401 -1.97 -1.70 -20.21
CA LEU A 401 -1.60 -1.53 -18.80
C LEU A 401 -0.38 -2.37 -18.43
N LEU A 402 -0.35 -3.65 -18.80
CA LEU A 402 0.77 -4.55 -18.56
C LEU A 402 2.05 -4.07 -19.25
N ALA A 403 1.95 -3.60 -20.51
CA ALA A 403 3.08 -3.07 -21.27
C ALA A 403 3.64 -1.78 -20.64
N ILE A 404 2.78 -0.85 -20.23
CA ILE A 404 3.19 0.39 -19.56
C ILE A 404 3.81 0.09 -18.20
N ALA A 405 3.16 -0.75 -17.38
CA ALA A 405 3.69 -1.13 -16.07
C ALA A 405 5.04 -1.85 -16.20
N GLY A 406 5.16 -2.78 -17.15
CA GLY A 406 6.41 -3.47 -17.46
C GLY A 406 7.53 -2.51 -17.89
N SER A 407 7.23 -1.58 -18.77
CA SER A 407 8.19 -0.54 -19.19
C SER A 407 8.61 0.34 -18.03
N CYS A 408 7.69 0.74 -17.16
CA CYS A 408 7.97 1.54 -15.97
C CYS A 408 8.84 0.80 -14.95
N PHE A 409 8.73 -0.54 -14.84
CA PHE A 409 9.64 -1.34 -14.01
C PHE A 409 11.11 -1.21 -14.42
N ILE A 410 11.41 -0.98 -15.71
CA ILE A 410 12.77 -0.73 -16.20
C ILE A 410 13.13 0.76 -16.17
N LEU A 411 12.26 1.63 -16.66
CA LEU A 411 12.55 3.06 -16.81
C LEU A 411 12.83 3.74 -15.46
N GLY A 412 12.11 3.32 -14.40
CA GLY A 412 12.38 3.80 -13.04
C GLY A 412 13.83 3.54 -12.61
N PRO A 413 14.30 2.28 -12.56
CA PRO A 413 15.69 1.96 -12.26
C PRO A 413 16.73 2.60 -13.18
N MET A 414 16.47 2.71 -14.47
CA MET A 414 17.39 3.36 -15.40
C MET A 414 17.67 4.82 -15.03
N ALA A 415 16.72 5.52 -14.42
CA ALA A 415 16.95 6.88 -13.92
C ALA A 415 18.05 6.95 -12.84
N THR A 416 18.44 5.82 -12.22
CA THR A 416 19.57 5.78 -11.28
C THR A 416 20.92 6.19 -11.92
N PHE A 417 21.07 6.06 -13.25
CA PHE A 417 22.26 6.49 -13.96
C PHE A 417 22.40 8.03 -14.00
N LEU A 418 21.31 8.78 -13.76
CA LEU A 418 21.32 10.24 -13.72
C LEU A 418 21.75 10.80 -12.36
N ILE A 419 21.90 9.95 -11.33
CA ILE A 419 22.34 10.38 -10.00
C ILE A 419 23.85 10.69 -10.05
N LYS A 420 24.20 11.93 -9.69
CA LYS A 420 25.57 12.46 -9.75
C LYS A 420 26.41 12.13 -8.51
N GLY A 421 25.77 11.85 -7.36
CA GLY A 421 26.47 11.50 -6.12
C GLY A 421 27.15 10.13 -6.21
N ASN A 422 28.36 10.00 -5.63
CA ASN A 422 29.07 8.70 -5.52
C ASN A 422 28.31 7.78 -4.55
N ILE A 423 27.36 7.02 -5.08
CA ILE A 423 26.54 6.05 -4.30
C ILE A 423 27.38 4.84 -3.86
N ASN A 424 28.57 4.66 -4.44
CA ASN A 424 29.45 3.50 -4.19
C ASN A 424 30.54 3.73 -3.11
N GLU A 425 30.71 4.93 -2.58
CA GLU A 425 31.75 5.18 -1.56
C GLU A 425 31.50 4.48 -0.21
N SER A 426 30.27 4.03 0.05
CA SER A 426 29.97 3.25 1.28
C SER A 426 30.54 1.83 1.23
N ILE A 427 30.97 1.33 0.08
CA ILE A 427 31.52 -0.03 -0.13
C ILE A 427 33.03 -0.05 0.12
N SER A 428 33.77 1.02 -0.24
CA SER A 428 35.23 1.06 -0.15
C SER A 428 35.78 1.29 1.26
N ASN A 429 34.96 1.79 2.20
CA ASN A 429 35.38 2.05 3.59
C ASN A 429 35.03 0.90 4.56
N LYS A 430 34.60 -0.25 4.09
CA LYS A 430 34.31 -1.45 4.90
C LYS A 430 35.12 -2.69 4.48
N SER A 431 36.10 -2.53 3.58
CA SER A 431 37.08 -3.59 3.24
C SER A 431 38.33 -3.46 4.09
#